data_3bb4718149208a38698759bf8f4681ae
#
_entry.id   3bb4718149208a38698759bf8f4681ae
#
_cell.length_a   1.000
_cell.length_b   1.000
_cell.length_c   1.000
_cell.angle_alpha   90.00
_cell.angle_beta   90.00
_cell.angle_gamma   90.00
#
_symmetry.space_group_name_H-M   'P 1'
#
loop_
_entity.id
_entity.type
_entity.pdbx_description
1 polymer ?
#
loop_
_entity_poly.entity_id
_entity_poly.type
_entity_poly.pdbx_seq_one_letter_code
_entity_poly.pdbx_strand_id
1 'polypeptide(L)'
;MIPRNAVKIQWLDEAKADVRRLDRATAMYIFEGVLRCARTGSGDVIPLHGGMAGYYRLRLGDYRVMFKLHDDTMRIFGVRHRSEAYR
;
A
#
# COMPACT_ATOMS: atom_id res chain seq x y z
N MET A 1 8.56 -2.47 7.28
CA MET A 1 9.68 -2.06 6.40
C MET A 1 9.76 -3.00 5.21
N ILE A 2 9.94 -2.45 4.03
CA ILE A 2 10.10 -3.26 2.82
C ILE A 2 11.58 -3.63 2.65
N PRO A 3 11.88 -4.74 1.91
CA PRO A 3 13.28 -5.21 1.79
C PRO A 3 14.22 -4.20 1.16
N ARG A 4 13.69 -3.33 0.31
CA ARG A 4 14.48 -2.28 -0.35
C ARG A 4 13.54 -1.16 -0.76
N ASN A 5 14.11 0.02 -1.03
CA ASN A 5 13.33 1.16 -1.47
C ASN A 5 12.77 0.91 -2.86
N ALA A 6 11.55 1.34 -3.07
CA ALA A 6 10.96 1.31 -4.40
C ALA A 6 11.34 2.60 -5.14
N VAL A 7 11.64 2.47 -6.43
CA VAL A 7 11.94 3.60 -7.29
C VAL A 7 10.66 4.09 -7.96
N LYS A 8 9.74 3.18 -8.23
CA LYS A 8 8.50 3.48 -8.94
C LYS A 8 7.30 3.05 -8.11
N ILE A 9 6.22 3.81 -8.24
CA ILE A 9 4.94 3.46 -7.63
C ILE A 9 3.92 3.34 -8.75
N GLN A 10 3.25 2.19 -8.81
CA GLN A 10 2.20 1.96 -9.79
C GLN A 10 0.89 1.70 -9.05
N TRP A 11 -0.10 2.54 -9.30
CA TRP A 11 -1.45 2.36 -8.77
C TRP A 11 -2.27 1.59 -9.79
N LEU A 12 -2.65 0.38 -9.45
CA LEU A 12 -3.50 -0.42 -10.33
C LEU A 12 -4.93 0.11 -10.30
N ASP A 13 -5.72 -0.22 -11.30
CA ASP A 13 -7.07 0.33 -11.44
C ASP A 13 -7.94 0.07 -10.23
N GLU A 14 -7.82 -1.10 -9.61
CA GLU A 14 -8.59 -1.43 -8.40
C GLU A 14 -8.23 -0.50 -7.25
N ALA A 15 -6.95 -0.22 -7.07
CA ALA A 15 -6.50 0.70 -6.01
C ALA A 15 -6.95 2.12 -6.30
N LYS A 16 -6.92 2.55 -7.56
CA LYS A 16 -7.41 3.86 -7.94
C LYS A 16 -8.90 4.00 -7.62
N ALA A 17 -9.68 2.96 -7.90
CA ALA A 17 -11.10 2.95 -7.59
C ALA A 17 -11.34 3.06 -6.08
N ASP A 18 -10.54 2.36 -5.28
CA ASP A 18 -10.63 2.44 -3.84
C ASP A 18 -10.39 3.87 -3.33
N VAL A 19 -9.34 4.51 -3.83
CA VAL A 19 -8.96 5.86 -3.41
C VAL A 19 -10.01 6.89 -3.81
N ARG A 20 -10.63 6.72 -4.97
CA ARG A 20 -11.67 7.66 -5.44
C ARG A 20 -12.88 7.72 -4.51
N ARG A 21 -13.11 6.69 -3.70
CA ARG A 21 -14.22 6.67 -2.75
C ARG A 21 -13.90 7.36 -1.43
N LEU A 22 -12.63 7.78 -1.25
CA LEU A 22 -12.20 8.43 -0.03
C LEU A 22 -12.36 9.94 -0.14
N ASP A 23 -12.52 10.61 0.99
CA ASP A 23 -12.46 12.05 1.01
C ASP A 23 -11.04 12.51 0.69
N ARG A 24 -10.91 13.78 0.29
CA ARG A 24 -9.63 14.30 -0.16
C ARG A 24 -8.54 14.21 0.89
N ALA A 25 -8.85 14.56 2.13
CA ALA A 25 -7.85 14.55 3.20
C ALA A 25 -7.33 13.13 3.45
N THR A 26 -8.23 12.15 3.46
CA THR A 26 -7.84 10.75 3.64
C THR A 26 -7.00 10.26 2.46
N ALA A 27 -7.42 10.59 1.24
CA ALA A 27 -6.67 10.20 0.05
C ALA A 27 -5.24 10.76 0.09
N MET A 28 -5.09 12.04 0.45
CA MET A 28 -3.78 12.68 0.56
C MET A 28 -2.92 12.04 1.64
N TYR A 29 -3.52 11.69 2.76
CA TYR A 29 -2.82 11.00 3.84
C TYR A 29 -2.25 9.67 3.34
N ILE A 30 -3.03 8.93 2.56
CA ILE A 30 -2.60 7.65 2.01
C ILE A 30 -1.50 7.85 0.97
N PHE A 31 -1.64 8.81 0.07
CA PHE A 31 -0.59 9.10 -0.92
C PHE A 31 0.73 9.45 -0.26
N GLU A 32 0.70 10.30 0.76
CA GLU A 32 1.91 10.70 1.47
C GLU A 32 2.56 9.51 2.19
N GLY A 33 1.74 8.67 2.82
CA GLY A 33 2.25 7.48 3.50
C GLY A 33 2.88 6.47 2.55
N VAL A 34 2.24 6.26 1.41
CA VAL A 34 2.77 5.38 0.36
C VAL A 34 4.08 5.93 -0.19
N LEU A 35 4.13 7.21 -0.48
CA LEU A 35 5.33 7.84 -1.01
C LEU A 35 6.50 7.73 -0.03
N ARG A 36 6.24 7.98 1.24
CA ARG A 36 7.26 7.86 2.29
C ARG A 36 7.78 6.43 2.37
N CYS A 37 6.89 5.45 2.36
CA CYS A 37 7.27 4.05 2.40
C CYS A 37 8.13 3.67 1.18
N ALA A 38 7.74 4.11 0.00
CA ALA A 38 8.48 3.81 -1.22
C ALA A 38 9.88 4.42 -1.19
N ARG A 39 10.00 5.65 -0.70
CA ARG A 39 11.28 6.38 -0.71
C ARG A 39 12.24 5.93 0.37
N THR A 40 11.74 5.61 1.54
CA THR A 40 12.58 5.33 2.71
C THR A 40 12.57 3.86 3.12
N GLY A 41 11.63 3.08 2.62
CA GLY A 41 11.42 1.70 3.05
C GLY A 41 10.80 1.58 4.43
N SER A 42 10.52 2.70 5.09
CA SER A 42 9.98 2.67 6.44
C SER A 42 8.45 2.64 6.43
N GLY A 43 7.88 2.22 7.56
CA GLY A 43 6.45 2.13 7.73
C GLY A 43 6.07 0.83 8.40
N ASP A 44 4.80 0.71 8.75
CA ASP A 44 4.27 -0.50 9.38
C ASP A 44 3.86 -1.48 8.27
N VAL A 45 4.85 -2.20 7.78
CA VAL A 45 4.70 -3.14 6.66
C VAL A 45 4.86 -4.55 7.14
N ILE A 46 3.91 -5.40 6.78
CA ILE A 46 4.01 -6.84 7.06
C ILE A 46 3.78 -7.63 5.76
N PRO A 47 4.43 -8.80 5.63
CA PRO A 47 4.17 -9.69 4.50
C PRO A 47 2.75 -10.24 4.56
N LEU A 48 2.14 -10.45 3.42
CA LEU A 48 0.87 -11.16 3.34
C LEU A 48 1.12 -12.67 3.42
N HIS A 49 0.19 -13.36 4.07
CA HIS A 49 0.30 -14.81 4.28
C HIS A 49 -0.09 -15.60 3.03
N GLY A 50 0.13 -16.93 3.09
CA GLY A 50 -0.32 -17.83 2.04
C GLY A 50 0.68 -18.04 0.92
N GLY A 51 1.97 -17.88 1.19
CA GLY A 51 3.01 -18.14 0.19
C GLY A 51 3.09 -17.09 -0.90
N MET A 52 2.55 -15.92 -0.65
CA MET A 52 2.54 -14.83 -1.64
C MET A 52 3.81 -13.99 -1.50
N ALA A 53 4.93 -14.53 -1.96
CA ALA A 53 6.21 -13.85 -1.91
C ALA A 53 6.13 -12.50 -2.63
N GLY A 54 6.65 -11.46 -1.98
CA GLY A 54 6.66 -10.11 -2.55
C GLY A 54 5.38 -9.32 -2.32
N TYR A 55 4.37 -9.90 -1.68
CA TYR A 55 3.12 -9.20 -1.36
C TYR A 55 3.15 -8.71 0.08
N TYR A 56 2.74 -7.46 0.27
CA TYR A 56 2.83 -6.78 1.56
C TYR A 56 1.59 -5.96 1.83
N ARG A 57 1.43 -5.62 3.11
CA ARG A 57 0.39 -4.71 3.57
C ARG A 57 1.04 -3.60 4.38
N LEU A 58 0.78 -2.36 3.97
CA LEU A 58 1.22 -1.16 4.69
C LEU A 58 0.04 -0.63 5.50
N ARG A 59 0.23 -0.50 6.80
CA ARG A 59 -0.76 0.07 7.68
C ARG A 59 -0.59 1.59 7.74
N LEU A 60 -1.66 2.32 7.44
CA LEU A 60 -1.70 3.78 7.53
C LEU A 60 -2.96 4.15 8.33
N GLY A 61 -2.82 4.30 9.64
CA GLY A 61 -3.96 4.56 10.51
C GLY A 61 -4.98 3.44 10.41
N ASP A 62 -6.21 3.79 10.06
CA ASP A 62 -7.29 2.82 9.91
C ASP A 62 -7.32 2.17 8.54
N TYR A 63 -6.35 2.50 7.67
CA TYR A 63 -6.33 1.98 6.31
C TYR A 63 -5.20 1.00 6.11
N ARG A 64 -5.42 0.09 5.16
CA ARG A 64 -4.44 -0.91 4.76
C ARG A 64 -4.22 -0.80 3.27
N VAL A 65 -2.97 -0.63 2.88
CA VAL A 65 -2.57 -0.54 1.49
C VAL A 65 -1.89 -1.85 1.13
N MET A 66 -2.47 -2.58 0.18
CA MET A 66 -1.92 -3.85 -0.28
C MET A 66 -1.12 -3.61 -1.54
N PHE A 67 0.10 -4.12 -1.56
CA PHE A 67 0.97 -3.94 -2.71
C PHE A 67 1.87 -5.14 -2.93
N LYS A 68 2.35 -5.26 -4.16
CA LYS A 68 3.38 -6.22 -4.52
C LYS A 68 4.65 -5.44 -4.85
N LEU A 69 5.76 -5.89 -4.29
CA LEU A 69 7.06 -5.34 -4.61
C LEU A 69 7.70 -6.24 -5.66
N HIS A 70 7.87 -5.72 -6.86
CA HIS A 70 8.45 -6.44 -7.98
C HIS A 70 9.54 -5.59 -8.59
N ASP A 71 10.76 -6.10 -8.59
CA ASP A 71 11.95 -5.34 -8.95
C ASP A 71 12.01 -4.07 -8.08
N ASP A 72 11.99 -2.90 -8.70
CA ASP A 72 12.02 -1.63 -7.98
C ASP A 72 10.66 -0.93 -7.97
N THR A 73 9.59 -1.67 -8.26
CA THR A 73 8.24 -1.10 -8.40
C THR A 73 7.34 -1.57 -7.28
N MET A 74 6.68 -0.61 -6.63
CA MET A 74 5.64 -0.85 -5.65
C MET A 74 4.29 -0.81 -6.37
N ARG A 75 3.70 -1.98 -6.61
CA ARG A 75 2.45 -2.10 -7.36
C ARG A 75 1.29 -2.22 -6.40
N ILE A 76 0.53 -1.15 -6.27
CA ILE A 76 -0.56 -1.07 -5.29
C ILE A 76 -1.83 -1.60 -5.94
N PHE A 77 -2.41 -2.64 -5.33
CA PHE A 77 -3.60 -3.28 -5.88
C PHE A 77 -4.85 -3.11 -5.00
N GLY A 78 -4.73 -2.53 -3.83
CA GLY A 78 -5.92 -2.30 -3.01
C GLY A 78 -5.65 -1.35 -1.86
N VAL A 79 -6.69 -0.61 -1.49
CA VAL A 79 -6.71 0.25 -0.30
C VAL A 79 -8.03 -0.03 0.41
N ARG A 80 -7.94 -0.50 1.66
CA ARG A 80 -9.12 -0.91 2.41
C ARG A 80 -9.11 -0.29 3.79
N HIS A 81 -10.29 0.05 4.28
CA HIS A 81 -10.44 0.36 5.69
C HIS A 81 -10.23 -0.92 6.50
N ARG A 82 -9.68 -0.80 7.71
CA ARG A 82 -9.33 -1.97 8.52
C ARG A 82 -10.53 -2.91 8.75
N SER A 83 -11.74 -2.37 8.79
CA SER A 83 -12.93 -3.19 8.98
C SER A 83 -13.21 -4.09 7.78
N GLU A 84 -12.70 -3.75 6.60
CA GLU A 84 -12.88 -4.52 5.38
C GLU A 84 -11.71 -5.46 5.10
N ALA A 85 -10.52 -5.11 5.59
CA ALA A 85 -9.29 -5.83 5.25
C ALA A 85 -9.23 -7.25 5.83
N TYR A 86 -10.05 -7.54 6.82
CA TYR A 86 -10.06 -8.83 7.51
C TYR A 86 -11.30 -9.67 7.23
N ARG A 87 -12.02 -9.34 6.20
CA ARG A 87 -13.19 -10.12 5.78
C ARG A 87 -12.82 -11.22 4.83
#